data_34292bf0d5647231e8353ee58dc2a862
#
_entry.id   34292bf0d5647231e8353ee58dc2a862
#
_cell.length_a   1.000
_cell.length_b   1.000
_cell.length_c   1.000
_cell.angle_alpha   90.00
_cell.angle_beta   90.00
_cell.angle_gamma   90.00
#
_symmetry.space_group_name_H-M   'P 1'
#
loop_
_entity.id
_entity.type
_entity.pdbx_description
1 polymer ?
#
loop_
_entity_poly.entity_id
_entity_poly.type
_entity_poly.pdbx_seq_one_letter_code
_entity_poly.pdbx_strand_id
1 'polypeptide(L)'
;MIGLGQSPTAGAVRKGEIINAEVAEDAVRAALNEAEQQTDIEIGSVYLGVTGAHIKGFNNRGAHPIASVGREIDEEDVSRVVRGAQPQLPADGEVLHTVRQHFRVDGQDDVQQPVGRVASKLEVDVHVVCGQRTRIQNPVRVVKGLGIDVEDVAFNGRVAALPILTSQLGEQGALMIDLGAGTTEYSVYLGGAMCHTGVLAVGGEHVTNDLAVGMKLSQTRAERLKLEHGSAVPDPRVARRAVNFASDVGLDDKQVSVGHIQQIMHARLDELFQLIRADLDQHGLLRRINGSVLLTGGGARLPQINLLAQQMFELDVCLPHETEEAHEGGLLHQPECTAAMGLVKFGARQVRARAHQRKGLLGWLTN
;
A
#
# COMPACT_ATOMS: atom_id res chain seq x y z
N MET A 1 11.15 -15.86 -2.57
CA MET A 1 10.69 -15.50 -3.93
C MET A 1 11.70 -16.13 -4.89
N ILE A 2 11.24 -16.71 -6.00
CA ILE A 2 12.08 -17.47 -6.94
C ILE A 2 12.21 -16.78 -8.29
N GLY A 3 11.35 -15.80 -8.61
CA GLY A 3 11.40 -15.00 -9.82
C GLY A 3 10.71 -13.65 -9.63
N LEU A 4 11.06 -12.68 -10.44
CA LEU A 4 10.47 -11.35 -10.51
C LEU A 4 10.37 -10.94 -11.98
N GLY A 5 9.16 -10.62 -12.44
CA GLY A 5 8.95 -10.03 -13.76
C GLY A 5 8.49 -8.58 -13.64
N GLN A 6 9.04 -7.71 -14.46
CA GLN A 6 8.72 -6.29 -14.50
C GLN A 6 8.49 -5.82 -15.94
N SER A 7 7.48 -4.98 -16.13
CA SER A 7 7.22 -4.35 -17.42
C SER A 7 6.69 -2.93 -17.24
N PRO A 8 7.16 -1.97 -18.06
CA PRO A 8 6.58 -0.64 -18.08
C PRO A 8 5.13 -0.70 -18.55
N THR A 9 4.25 0.01 -17.86
CA THR A 9 2.82 0.07 -18.25
C THR A 9 2.55 0.98 -19.45
N ALA A 10 3.57 1.66 -19.97
CA ALA A 10 3.52 2.53 -21.16
C ALA A 10 2.32 3.52 -21.17
N GLY A 11 1.94 4.02 -20.00
CA GLY A 11 0.80 4.92 -19.83
C GLY A 11 -0.57 4.24 -19.83
N ALA A 12 -0.64 2.91 -19.84
CA ALA A 12 -1.90 2.16 -19.73
C ALA A 12 -2.55 2.26 -18.35
N VAL A 13 -1.78 2.60 -17.33
CA VAL A 13 -2.25 2.83 -15.96
C VAL A 13 -2.02 4.28 -15.58
N ARG A 14 -3.04 4.94 -15.04
CA ARG A 14 -2.95 6.31 -14.56
C ARG A 14 -3.67 6.46 -13.23
N LYS A 15 -3.01 7.04 -12.23
CA LYS A 15 -3.56 7.22 -10.87
C LYS A 15 -4.09 5.91 -10.26
N GLY A 16 -3.39 4.80 -10.54
CA GLY A 16 -3.77 3.47 -10.06
C GLY A 16 -4.89 2.78 -10.85
N GLU A 17 -5.39 3.38 -11.94
CA GLU A 17 -6.50 2.84 -12.72
C GLU A 17 -6.07 2.53 -14.15
N ILE A 18 -6.56 1.43 -14.70
CA ILE A 18 -6.32 1.04 -16.10
C ILE A 18 -7.13 1.95 -17.00
N ILE A 19 -6.46 2.66 -17.91
CA ILE A 19 -7.07 3.54 -18.91
C ILE A 19 -6.98 2.97 -20.35
N ASN A 20 -6.09 1.99 -20.55
CA ASN A 20 -5.98 1.24 -21.81
C ASN A 20 -5.76 -0.24 -21.48
N ALA A 21 -6.80 -1.06 -21.71
CA ALA A 21 -6.76 -2.47 -21.35
C ALA A 21 -5.78 -3.28 -22.20
N GLU A 22 -5.71 -3.02 -23.52
CA GLU A 22 -4.83 -3.77 -24.45
C GLU A 22 -3.35 -3.58 -24.07
N VAL A 23 -2.92 -2.33 -23.87
CA VAL A 23 -1.55 -2.03 -23.46
C VAL A 23 -1.25 -2.56 -22.06
N ALA A 24 -2.25 -2.58 -21.16
CA ALA A 24 -2.09 -3.17 -19.84
C ALA A 24 -1.93 -4.70 -19.93
N GLU A 25 -2.69 -5.39 -20.79
CA GLU A 25 -2.54 -6.82 -21.04
C GLU A 25 -1.15 -7.17 -21.56
N ASP A 26 -0.62 -6.40 -22.51
CA ASP A 26 0.72 -6.61 -23.04
C ASP A 26 1.80 -6.43 -21.95
N ALA A 27 1.66 -5.42 -21.10
CA ALA A 27 2.58 -5.19 -20.00
C ALA A 27 2.53 -6.34 -18.96
N VAL A 28 1.33 -6.80 -18.60
CA VAL A 28 1.15 -7.93 -17.67
C VAL A 28 1.74 -9.21 -18.27
N ARG A 29 1.45 -9.48 -19.56
CA ARG A 29 2.02 -10.64 -20.29
C ARG A 29 3.54 -10.62 -20.30
N ALA A 30 4.15 -9.47 -20.56
CA ALA A 30 5.61 -9.33 -20.55
C ALA A 30 6.20 -9.63 -19.17
N ALA A 31 5.60 -9.10 -18.09
CA ALA A 31 6.06 -9.37 -16.72
C ALA A 31 5.86 -10.85 -16.31
N LEU A 32 4.75 -11.48 -16.70
CA LEU A 32 4.53 -12.91 -16.46
C LEU A 32 5.58 -13.77 -17.16
N ASN A 33 5.80 -13.52 -18.47
CA ASN A 33 6.79 -14.25 -19.26
C ASN A 33 8.20 -14.12 -18.67
N GLU A 34 8.59 -12.92 -18.19
CA GLU A 34 9.87 -12.71 -17.53
C GLU A 34 10.01 -13.52 -16.24
N ALA A 35 8.96 -13.55 -15.40
CA ALA A 35 8.97 -14.33 -14.17
C ALA A 35 9.01 -15.85 -14.44
N GLU A 36 8.27 -16.33 -15.44
CA GLU A 36 8.25 -17.73 -15.87
C GLU A 36 9.61 -18.17 -16.43
N GLN A 37 10.26 -17.34 -17.27
CA GLN A 37 11.59 -17.62 -17.82
C GLN A 37 12.66 -17.71 -16.73
N GLN A 38 12.55 -16.94 -15.65
CA GLN A 38 13.50 -17.01 -14.52
C GLN A 38 13.33 -18.27 -13.68
N THR A 39 12.14 -18.86 -13.66
CA THR A 39 11.78 -19.94 -12.72
C THR A 39 11.52 -21.27 -13.38
N ASP A 40 11.32 -21.30 -14.68
CA ASP A 40 10.84 -22.47 -15.45
C ASP A 40 9.51 -23.02 -14.90
N ILE A 41 8.64 -22.12 -14.40
CA ILE A 41 7.34 -22.47 -13.83
C ILE A 41 6.25 -21.68 -14.55
N GLU A 42 5.23 -22.36 -15.07
CA GLU A 42 4.05 -21.76 -15.65
C GLU A 42 3.14 -21.15 -14.56
N ILE A 43 2.73 -19.90 -14.75
CA ILE A 43 1.88 -19.16 -13.81
C ILE A 43 0.42 -19.30 -14.23
N GLY A 44 -0.36 -20.16 -13.56
CA GLY A 44 -1.78 -20.37 -13.81
C GLY A 44 -2.71 -19.50 -12.97
N SER A 45 -2.25 -18.96 -11.83
CA SER A 45 -3.07 -18.10 -10.95
C SER A 45 -2.24 -17.08 -10.20
N VAL A 46 -2.89 -15.97 -9.83
CA VAL A 46 -2.22 -14.85 -9.13
C VAL A 46 -3.08 -14.28 -8.00
N TYR A 47 -2.43 -13.62 -7.03
CA TYR A 47 -3.03 -12.63 -6.15
C TYR A 47 -2.80 -11.26 -6.76
N LEU A 48 -3.87 -10.47 -6.86
CA LEU A 48 -3.85 -9.20 -7.59
C LEU A 48 -3.89 -8.01 -6.64
N GLY A 49 -2.92 -7.11 -6.78
CA GLY A 49 -2.89 -5.83 -6.07
C GLY A 49 -3.72 -4.76 -6.77
N VAL A 50 -4.51 -4.02 -6.00
CA VAL A 50 -5.29 -2.88 -6.51
C VAL A 50 -5.05 -1.63 -5.69
N THR A 51 -5.15 -0.48 -6.35
CA THR A 51 -5.05 0.85 -5.77
C THR A 51 -5.98 1.84 -6.48
N GLY A 52 -6.00 3.08 -6.03
CA GLY A 52 -6.76 4.17 -6.64
C GLY A 52 -7.59 4.96 -5.64
N ALA A 53 -7.92 6.20 -5.97
CA ALA A 53 -8.66 7.12 -5.09
C ALA A 53 -10.09 6.67 -4.75
N HIS A 54 -10.60 5.64 -5.42
CA HIS A 54 -11.88 5.01 -5.11
C HIS A 54 -11.84 4.10 -3.89
N ILE A 55 -10.64 3.71 -3.43
CA ILE A 55 -10.46 2.88 -2.23
C ILE A 55 -10.57 3.77 -1.00
N LYS A 56 -11.41 3.34 -0.05
CA LYS A 56 -11.69 4.04 1.21
C LYS A 56 -11.57 3.08 2.37
N GLY A 57 -11.04 3.58 3.48
CA GLY A 57 -11.02 2.88 4.75
C GLY A 57 -11.92 3.57 5.78
N PHE A 58 -12.58 2.81 6.61
CA PHE A 58 -13.34 3.31 7.75
C PHE A 58 -13.44 2.26 8.84
N ASN A 59 -13.63 2.72 10.07
CA ASN A 59 -13.79 1.84 11.22
C ASN A 59 -15.26 1.57 11.47
N ASN A 60 -15.57 0.34 11.84
CA ASN A 60 -16.91 -0.08 12.24
C ASN A 60 -16.85 -1.00 13.45
N ARG A 61 -17.97 -1.12 14.15
CA ARG A 61 -18.11 -1.98 15.32
C ARG A 61 -19.21 -3.00 15.09
N GLY A 62 -18.89 -4.28 15.36
CA GLY A 62 -19.85 -5.35 15.47
C GLY A 62 -20.16 -5.64 16.93
N ALA A 63 -21.39 -6.09 17.19
CA ALA A 63 -21.82 -6.56 18.49
C ALA A 63 -22.63 -7.85 18.33
N HIS A 64 -22.38 -8.83 19.19
CA HIS A 64 -23.07 -10.10 19.21
C HIS A 64 -23.43 -10.49 20.65
N PRO A 65 -24.72 -10.68 20.99
CA PRO A 65 -25.13 -11.20 22.28
C PRO A 65 -24.81 -12.70 22.36
N ILE A 66 -24.27 -13.15 23.49
CA ILE A 66 -24.04 -14.57 23.77
C ILE A 66 -25.33 -15.17 24.28
N ALA A 67 -25.88 -16.15 23.59
CA ALA A 67 -27.27 -16.61 23.74
C ALA A 67 -27.64 -17.21 25.08
N SER A 68 -26.66 -17.60 25.95
CA SER A 68 -26.92 -18.17 27.24
C SER A 68 -26.01 -17.53 28.28
N VAL A 69 -26.59 -17.07 29.37
CA VAL A 69 -25.83 -16.52 30.50
C VAL A 69 -24.87 -17.59 31.02
N GLY A 70 -23.60 -17.26 31.12
CA GLY A 70 -22.58 -18.18 31.62
C GLY A 70 -21.98 -19.13 30.59
N ARG A 71 -22.31 -18.99 29.29
CA ARG A 71 -21.66 -19.74 28.20
C ARG A 71 -20.33 -19.10 27.84
N GLU A 72 -19.37 -19.93 27.51
CA GLU A 72 -18.10 -19.50 26.92
C GLU A 72 -18.31 -19.05 25.47
N ILE A 73 -17.55 -18.03 25.08
CA ILE A 73 -17.44 -17.56 23.69
C ILE A 73 -16.75 -18.65 22.85
N ASP A 74 -17.32 -18.99 21.72
CA ASP A 74 -16.75 -19.91 20.76
C ASP A 74 -16.29 -19.21 19.45
N GLU A 75 -15.67 -19.96 18.55
CA GLU A 75 -15.19 -19.45 17.24
C GLU A 75 -16.34 -18.99 16.34
N GLU A 76 -17.55 -19.56 16.51
CA GLU A 76 -18.70 -19.13 15.74
C GLU A 76 -19.20 -17.76 16.18
N ASP A 77 -19.19 -17.47 17.48
CA ASP A 77 -19.51 -16.15 18.03
C ASP A 77 -18.54 -15.09 17.48
N VAL A 78 -17.23 -15.41 17.46
CA VAL A 78 -16.21 -14.55 16.85
C VAL A 78 -16.50 -14.32 15.37
N SER A 79 -16.84 -15.36 14.64
CA SER A 79 -17.18 -15.24 13.22
C SER A 79 -18.46 -14.41 12.99
N ARG A 80 -19.46 -14.56 13.87
CA ARG A 80 -20.74 -13.80 13.80
C ARG A 80 -20.52 -12.32 14.08
N VAL A 81 -19.77 -11.97 15.14
CA VAL A 81 -19.53 -10.58 15.50
C VAL A 81 -18.71 -9.85 14.41
N VAL A 82 -17.71 -10.51 13.81
CA VAL A 82 -16.94 -9.95 12.70
C VAL A 82 -17.79 -9.76 11.44
N ARG A 83 -18.65 -10.73 11.10
CA ARG A 83 -19.60 -10.57 9.99
C ARG A 83 -20.61 -9.44 10.24
N GLY A 84 -21.09 -9.32 11.48
CA GLY A 84 -21.99 -8.24 11.90
C GLY A 84 -21.35 -6.86 11.90
N ALA A 85 -20.02 -6.79 11.92
CA ALA A 85 -19.26 -5.57 11.83
C ALA A 85 -19.07 -5.07 10.37
N GLN A 86 -19.50 -5.83 9.35
CA GLN A 86 -19.43 -5.37 7.97
C GLN A 86 -20.46 -4.25 7.73
N PRO A 87 -20.05 -3.17 7.06
CA PRO A 87 -20.95 -2.05 6.77
C PRO A 87 -21.92 -2.37 5.63
N GLN A 88 -23.01 -1.62 5.59
CA GLN A 88 -23.81 -1.54 4.39
C GLN A 88 -23.10 -0.64 3.38
N LEU A 89 -22.62 -1.23 2.29
CA LEU A 89 -21.96 -0.48 1.22
C LEU A 89 -22.99 0.03 0.20
N PRO A 90 -22.67 1.09 -0.57
CA PRO A 90 -23.39 1.45 -1.78
C PRO A 90 -23.49 0.26 -2.76
N ALA A 91 -24.42 0.31 -3.70
CA ALA A 91 -24.69 -0.79 -4.64
C ALA A 91 -23.45 -1.16 -5.50
N ASP A 92 -22.56 -0.21 -5.77
CA ASP A 92 -21.30 -0.39 -6.50
C ASP A 92 -20.09 -0.64 -5.56
N GLY A 93 -20.31 -0.71 -4.25
CA GLY A 93 -19.27 -0.97 -3.25
C GLY A 93 -18.87 -2.43 -3.17
N GLU A 94 -17.59 -2.69 -2.96
CA GLU A 94 -17.01 -4.01 -2.72
C GLU A 94 -16.01 -3.95 -1.56
N VAL A 95 -16.12 -4.88 -0.60
CA VAL A 95 -15.17 -4.99 0.52
C VAL A 95 -13.93 -5.72 0.01
N LEU A 96 -12.77 -5.08 0.15
CA LEU A 96 -11.47 -5.69 -0.11
C LEU A 96 -10.92 -6.37 1.15
N HIS A 97 -11.02 -5.69 2.29
CA HIS A 97 -10.50 -6.21 3.55
C HIS A 97 -11.39 -5.83 4.72
N THR A 98 -11.51 -6.76 5.68
CA THR A 98 -12.00 -6.51 7.03
C THR A 98 -10.89 -6.87 8.00
N VAL A 99 -10.26 -5.87 8.59
CA VAL A 99 -9.14 -6.04 9.50
C VAL A 99 -9.65 -5.90 10.94
N ARG A 100 -9.57 -6.98 11.68
CA ARG A 100 -9.91 -6.99 13.09
C ARG A 100 -8.87 -6.22 13.89
N GLN A 101 -9.32 -5.32 14.76
CA GLN A 101 -8.46 -4.55 15.66
C GLN A 101 -8.42 -5.22 17.03
N HIS A 102 -9.42 -5.05 17.83
CA HIS A 102 -9.53 -5.63 19.17
C HIS A 102 -10.98 -6.05 19.48
N PHE A 103 -11.12 -6.96 20.44
CA PHE A 103 -12.42 -7.32 20.98
C PHE A 103 -12.70 -6.57 22.27
N ARG A 104 -14.01 -6.48 22.57
CA ARG A 104 -14.52 -6.05 23.84
C ARG A 104 -15.49 -7.12 24.37
N VAL A 105 -15.28 -7.54 25.61
CA VAL A 105 -16.08 -8.58 26.27
C VAL A 105 -16.77 -7.98 27.51
N ASP A 106 -18.09 -7.92 27.51
CA ASP A 106 -18.90 -7.31 28.58
C ASP A 106 -18.41 -5.92 29.02
N GLY A 107 -17.93 -5.10 28.03
CA GLY A 107 -17.40 -3.75 28.24
C GLY A 107 -15.91 -3.70 28.61
N GLN A 108 -15.22 -4.83 28.76
CA GLN A 108 -13.77 -4.87 28.92
C GLN A 108 -13.11 -4.71 27.57
N ASP A 109 -12.33 -3.65 27.38
CA ASP A 109 -11.58 -3.33 26.17
C ASP A 109 -10.31 -4.18 25.99
N ASP A 110 -9.72 -4.12 24.81
CA ASP A 110 -8.40 -4.68 24.43
C ASP A 110 -8.26 -6.20 24.65
N VAL A 111 -9.36 -6.93 24.49
CA VAL A 111 -9.32 -8.39 24.55
C VAL A 111 -8.77 -8.94 23.23
N GLN A 112 -7.61 -9.61 23.28
CA GLN A 112 -6.97 -10.20 22.11
C GLN A 112 -7.56 -11.57 21.76
N GLN A 113 -7.87 -12.38 22.79
CA GLN A 113 -8.42 -13.72 22.63
C GLN A 113 -9.72 -13.85 23.45
N PRO A 114 -10.89 -13.71 22.81
CA PRO A 114 -12.16 -13.80 23.49
C PRO A 114 -12.65 -15.24 23.70
N VAL A 115 -12.23 -16.20 22.85
CA VAL A 115 -12.65 -17.60 22.89
C VAL A 115 -12.31 -18.25 24.23
N GLY A 116 -13.25 -18.98 24.81
CA GLY A 116 -13.12 -19.62 26.13
C GLY A 116 -13.44 -18.69 27.32
N ARG A 117 -13.73 -17.40 27.07
CA ARG A 117 -14.21 -16.50 28.14
C ARG A 117 -15.70 -16.60 28.28
N VAL A 118 -16.18 -16.65 29.54
CA VAL A 118 -17.60 -16.54 29.86
C VAL A 118 -18.03 -15.08 29.69
N ALA A 119 -19.08 -14.85 28.91
CA ALA A 119 -19.58 -13.49 28.67
C ALA A 119 -21.06 -13.48 28.28
N SER A 120 -21.65 -12.29 28.33
CA SER A 120 -23.01 -12.01 27.86
C SER A 120 -23.02 -11.27 26.51
N LYS A 121 -21.93 -10.55 26.20
CA LYS A 121 -21.79 -9.73 24.98
C LYS A 121 -20.37 -9.75 24.47
N LEU A 122 -20.23 -10.00 23.18
CA LEU A 122 -18.98 -9.86 22.44
C LEU A 122 -19.10 -8.70 21.45
N GLU A 123 -18.12 -7.78 21.45
CA GLU A 123 -18.00 -6.72 20.45
C GLU A 123 -16.63 -6.79 19.77
N VAL A 124 -16.54 -6.30 18.56
CA VAL A 124 -15.29 -6.20 17.81
C VAL A 124 -15.22 -4.88 17.08
N ASP A 125 -14.08 -4.22 17.16
CA ASP A 125 -13.74 -3.09 16.30
C ASP A 125 -12.98 -3.62 15.09
N VAL A 126 -13.38 -3.17 13.90
CA VAL A 126 -12.78 -3.55 12.63
C VAL A 126 -12.45 -2.33 11.79
N HIS A 127 -11.36 -2.40 11.03
CA HIS A 127 -11.10 -1.49 9.92
C HIS A 127 -11.51 -2.16 8.62
N VAL A 128 -12.41 -1.53 7.88
CA VAL A 128 -12.91 -2.03 6.60
C VAL A 128 -12.31 -1.21 5.47
N VAL A 129 -11.68 -1.89 4.52
CA VAL A 129 -11.20 -1.29 3.27
C VAL A 129 -12.15 -1.73 2.16
N CYS A 130 -12.72 -0.78 1.46
CA CYS A 130 -13.64 -1.02 0.36
C CYS A 130 -13.32 -0.12 -0.83
N GLY A 131 -13.84 -0.47 -1.99
CA GLY A 131 -13.69 0.32 -3.21
C GLY A 131 -14.87 0.16 -4.16
N GLN A 132 -14.84 0.86 -5.28
CA GLN A 132 -15.84 0.72 -6.34
C GLN A 132 -15.63 -0.58 -7.10
N ARG A 133 -16.65 -1.43 -7.14
CA ARG A 133 -16.62 -2.76 -7.78
C ARG A 133 -16.11 -2.71 -9.21
N THR A 134 -16.61 -1.79 -10.03
CA THR A 134 -16.22 -1.68 -11.44
C THR A 134 -14.72 -1.40 -11.59
N ARG A 135 -14.14 -0.56 -10.73
CA ARG A 135 -12.71 -0.21 -10.76
C ARG A 135 -11.85 -1.36 -10.23
N ILE A 136 -12.33 -2.14 -9.27
CA ILE A 136 -11.66 -3.35 -8.78
C ILE A 136 -11.68 -4.44 -9.84
N GLN A 137 -12.80 -4.58 -10.59
CA GLN A 137 -12.96 -5.63 -11.59
C GLN A 137 -12.19 -5.36 -12.90
N ASN A 138 -11.86 -4.12 -13.22
CA ASN A 138 -11.09 -3.81 -14.44
C ASN A 138 -9.73 -4.53 -14.49
N PRO A 139 -8.83 -4.40 -13.50
CA PRO A 139 -7.57 -5.15 -13.48
C PRO A 139 -7.78 -6.68 -13.43
N VAL A 140 -8.82 -7.16 -12.75
CA VAL A 140 -9.18 -8.58 -12.74
C VAL A 140 -9.49 -9.08 -14.17
N ARG A 141 -10.25 -8.31 -14.95
CA ARG A 141 -10.57 -8.66 -16.33
C ARG A 141 -9.34 -8.71 -17.24
N VAL A 142 -8.43 -7.76 -17.08
CA VAL A 142 -7.16 -7.73 -17.83
C VAL A 142 -6.36 -9.00 -17.57
N VAL A 143 -6.19 -9.41 -16.31
CA VAL A 143 -5.45 -10.63 -15.96
C VAL A 143 -6.17 -11.88 -16.47
N LYS A 144 -7.49 -11.96 -16.30
CA LYS A 144 -8.29 -13.10 -16.80
C LYS A 144 -8.32 -13.20 -18.33
N GLY A 145 -8.21 -12.07 -19.04
CA GLY A 145 -8.05 -12.03 -20.50
C GLY A 145 -6.81 -12.76 -21.00
N LEU A 146 -5.80 -12.91 -20.15
CA LEU A 146 -4.57 -13.67 -20.42
C LEU A 146 -4.69 -15.17 -20.12
N GLY A 147 -5.84 -15.65 -19.65
CA GLY A 147 -6.02 -17.04 -19.22
C GLY A 147 -5.51 -17.34 -17.81
N ILE A 148 -5.19 -16.31 -17.03
CA ILE A 148 -4.67 -16.44 -15.66
C ILE A 148 -5.82 -16.26 -14.65
N ASP A 149 -5.94 -17.17 -13.70
CA ASP A 149 -6.92 -17.07 -12.63
C ASP A 149 -6.50 -16.04 -11.56
N VAL A 150 -7.47 -15.29 -11.05
CA VAL A 150 -7.27 -14.38 -9.92
C VAL A 150 -7.84 -15.03 -8.67
N GLU A 151 -6.94 -15.48 -7.78
CA GLU A 151 -7.28 -16.16 -6.52
C GLU A 151 -7.95 -15.22 -5.51
N ASP A 152 -7.44 -14.00 -5.40
CA ASP A 152 -7.97 -12.96 -4.52
C ASP A 152 -7.40 -11.59 -4.93
N VAL A 153 -8.08 -10.53 -4.47
CA VAL A 153 -7.68 -9.14 -4.71
C VAL A 153 -7.33 -8.48 -3.40
N ALA A 154 -6.21 -7.77 -3.35
CA ALA A 154 -5.77 -7.08 -2.16
C ALA A 154 -5.41 -5.61 -2.40
N PHE A 155 -5.67 -4.76 -1.42
CA PHE A 155 -5.27 -3.35 -1.44
C PHE A 155 -3.77 -3.20 -1.24
N ASN A 156 -3.08 -2.50 -2.16
CA ASN A 156 -1.63 -2.32 -2.14
C ASN A 156 -1.13 -1.69 -0.84
N GLY A 157 -1.78 -0.64 -0.34
CA GLY A 157 -1.37 0.01 0.92
C GLY A 157 -1.45 -0.87 2.16
N ARG A 158 -2.21 -2.00 2.10
CA ARG A 158 -2.18 -3.01 3.16
C ARG A 158 -1.07 -4.03 2.94
N VAL A 159 -0.96 -4.55 1.73
CA VAL A 159 -0.01 -5.65 1.47
C VAL A 159 1.43 -5.16 1.48
N ALA A 160 1.71 -3.93 1.07
CA ALA A 160 3.04 -3.35 1.13
C ALA A 160 3.63 -3.28 2.56
N ALA A 161 2.80 -3.24 3.59
CA ALA A 161 3.27 -3.32 4.97
C ALA A 161 3.77 -4.73 5.38
N LEU A 162 3.24 -5.80 4.77
CA LEU A 162 3.51 -7.18 5.19
C LEU A 162 5.00 -7.60 5.16
N PRO A 163 5.82 -7.16 4.21
CA PRO A 163 7.25 -7.49 4.20
C PRO A 163 8.10 -6.68 5.18
N ILE A 164 7.67 -5.47 5.56
CA ILE A 164 8.51 -4.49 6.26
C ILE A 164 8.02 -4.11 7.66
N LEU A 165 6.74 -4.28 7.97
CA LEU A 165 6.18 -3.98 9.28
C LEU A 165 6.48 -5.13 10.25
N THR A 166 7.33 -4.89 11.24
CA THR A 166 7.59 -5.84 12.33
C THR A 166 6.45 -5.81 13.35
N SER A 167 6.30 -6.89 14.14
CA SER A 167 5.29 -6.93 15.21
C SER A 167 5.51 -5.81 16.23
N GLN A 168 6.75 -5.54 16.59
CA GLN A 168 7.10 -4.48 17.53
C GLN A 168 6.66 -3.09 17.03
N LEU A 169 6.96 -2.74 15.76
CA LEU A 169 6.55 -1.46 15.18
C LEU A 169 5.03 -1.35 15.09
N GLY A 170 4.35 -2.45 14.73
CA GLY A 170 2.89 -2.47 14.71
C GLY A 170 2.25 -2.22 16.07
N GLU A 171 2.82 -2.79 17.14
CA GLU A 171 2.36 -2.58 18.52
C GLU A 171 2.62 -1.15 19.01
N GLN A 172 3.82 -0.60 18.75
CA GLN A 172 4.19 0.77 19.13
C GLN A 172 3.40 1.83 18.35
N GLY A 173 2.88 1.46 17.19
CA GLY A 173 2.24 2.34 16.23
C GLY A 173 3.18 2.74 15.10
N ALA A 174 2.73 2.57 13.86
CA ALA A 174 3.52 2.90 12.66
C ALA A 174 2.63 3.57 11.61
N LEU A 175 3.24 4.52 10.91
CA LEU A 175 2.70 5.10 9.67
C LEU A 175 3.44 4.48 8.49
N MET A 176 2.72 3.71 7.68
CA MET A 176 3.22 3.18 6.42
C MET A 176 2.84 4.11 5.29
N ILE A 177 3.79 4.48 4.43
CA ILE A 177 3.56 5.27 3.21
C ILE A 177 4.21 4.54 2.03
N ASP A 178 3.42 4.18 1.02
CA ASP A 178 3.87 3.67 -0.27
C ASP A 178 3.78 4.80 -1.31
N LEU A 179 4.90 5.41 -1.63
CA LEU A 179 5.00 6.52 -2.56
C LEU A 179 5.22 5.99 -3.99
N GLY A 180 4.12 5.71 -4.67
CA GLY A 180 4.10 5.20 -6.04
C GLY A 180 4.27 6.30 -7.11
N ALA A 181 4.13 5.90 -8.37
CA ALA A 181 4.19 6.81 -9.52
C ALA A 181 2.92 7.66 -9.64
N GLY A 182 1.74 7.02 -9.68
CA GLY A 182 0.45 7.68 -9.88
C GLY A 182 -0.37 7.88 -8.62
N THR A 183 -0.07 7.14 -7.55
CA THR A 183 -0.77 7.14 -6.27
C THR A 183 0.21 7.13 -5.12
N THR A 184 -0.26 7.60 -3.96
CA THR A 184 0.40 7.39 -2.67
C THR A 184 -0.61 6.77 -1.73
N GLU A 185 -0.33 5.57 -1.25
CA GLU A 185 -1.10 4.87 -0.25
C GLU A 185 -0.47 5.08 1.12
N TYR A 186 -1.32 5.23 2.14
CA TYR A 186 -0.84 5.24 3.51
C TYR A 186 -1.78 4.46 4.42
N SER A 187 -1.19 3.88 5.45
CA SER A 187 -1.93 3.12 6.46
C SER A 187 -1.32 3.29 7.84
N VAL A 188 -2.17 3.35 8.86
CA VAL A 188 -1.76 3.47 10.27
C VAL A 188 -2.01 2.16 10.98
N TYR A 189 -1.03 1.72 11.71
CA TYR A 189 -1.07 0.55 12.58
C TYR A 189 -0.96 0.99 14.03
N LEU A 190 -1.83 0.50 14.90
CA LEU A 190 -1.82 0.74 16.34
C LEU A 190 -2.21 -0.56 17.05
N GLY A 191 -1.47 -0.93 18.10
CA GLY A 191 -1.74 -2.17 18.85
C GLY A 191 -1.69 -3.42 17.95
N GLY A 192 -0.78 -3.45 16.97
CA GLY A 192 -0.60 -4.57 16.03
C GLY A 192 -1.63 -4.65 14.90
N ALA A 193 -2.63 -3.77 14.85
CA ALA A 193 -3.69 -3.81 13.85
C ALA A 193 -3.76 -2.53 13.01
N MET A 194 -4.11 -2.67 11.73
CA MET A 194 -4.40 -1.53 10.87
C MET A 194 -5.69 -0.84 11.31
N CYS A 195 -5.62 0.46 11.58
CA CYS A 195 -6.75 1.24 12.07
C CYS A 195 -7.16 2.41 11.17
N HIS A 196 -6.34 2.74 10.15
CA HIS A 196 -6.66 3.79 9.19
C HIS A 196 -5.96 3.52 7.86
N THR A 197 -6.58 3.94 6.77
CA THR A 197 -5.99 3.89 5.42
C THR A 197 -6.48 5.06 4.59
N GLY A 198 -5.58 5.59 3.75
CA GLY A 198 -5.91 6.57 2.75
C GLY A 198 -5.17 6.33 1.43
N VAL A 199 -5.70 6.89 0.38
CA VAL A 199 -5.11 6.90 -0.96
C VAL A 199 -5.21 8.30 -1.54
N LEU A 200 -4.07 8.86 -1.92
CA LEU A 200 -3.98 10.08 -2.70
C LEU A 200 -3.67 9.72 -4.16
N ALA A 201 -4.45 10.27 -5.09
CA ALA A 201 -4.18 10.13 -6.54
C ALA A 201 -3.06 11.08 -6.99
N VAL A 202 -1.99 11.13 -6.20
CA VAL A 202 -0.77 11.94 -6.37
C VAL A 202 0.43 11.04 -6.09
N GLY A 203 1.48 11.14 -6.90
CA GLY A 203 2.72 10.39 -6.73
C GLY A 203 3.84 10.99 -7.57
N GLY A 204 4.88 10.20 -7.87
CA GLY A 204 6.07 10.65 -8.57
C GLY A 204 5.84 11.25 -9.97
N GLU A 205 4.77 10.84 -10.68
CA GLU A 205 4.38 11.43 -11.96
C GLU A 205 3.95 12.89 -11.83
N HIS A 206 3.35 13.28 -10.70
CA HIS A 206 2.96 14.67 -10.45
C HIS A 206 4.19 15.55 -10.25
N VAL A 207 5.23 15.04 -9.58
CA VAL A 207 6.53 15.72 -9.46
C VAL A 207 7.14 15.94 -10.86
N THR A 208 7.12 14.90 -11.71
CA THR A 208 7.58 14.99 -13.08
C THR A 208 6.79 16.01 -13.90
N ASN A 209 5.47 16.01 -13.75
CA ASN A 209 4.59 16.97 -14.42
C ASN A 209 4.87 18.41 -14.00
N ASP A 210 5.08 18.66 -12.71
CA ASP A 210 5.38 20.00 -12.21
C ASP A 210 6.74 20.50 -12.74
N LEU A 211 7.74 19.63 -12.84
CA LEU A 211 9.00 19.94 -13.50
C LEU A 211 8.80 20.22 -15.00
N ALA A 212 7.99 19.41 -15.69
CA ALA A 212 7.70 19.61 -17.12
C ALA A 212 7.04 20.96 -17.38
N VAL A 213 6.03 21.32 -16.60
CA VAL A 213 5.31 22.58 -16.70
C VAL A 213 6.18 23.77 -16.28
N GLY A 214 6.80 23.69 -15.09
CA GLY A 214 7.61 24.77 -14.53
C GLY A 214 8.83 25.14 -15.37
N MET A 215 9.41 24.14 -16.06
CA MET A 215 10.59 24.33 -16.88
C MET A 215 10.31 24.33 -18.39
N LYS A 216 9.04 24.09 -18.79
CA LYS A 216 8.60 23.98 -20.19
C LYS A 216 9.39 22.90 -20.94
N LEU A 217 9.36 21.68 -20.41
CA LEU A 217 10.03 20.48 -20.92
C LEU A 217 9.03 19.40 -21.30
N SER A 218 9.50 18.43 -22.11
CA SER A 218 8.77 17.17 -22.26
C SER A 218 8.78 16.35 -20.97
N GLN A 219 7.79 15.48 -20.79
CA GLN A 219 7.68 14.60 -19.62
C GLN A 219 8.94 13.72 -19.48
N THR A 220 9.47 13.18 -20.58
CA THR A 220 10.67 12.34 -20.59
C THR A 220 11.89 13.07 -20.04
N ARG A 221 12.07 14.34 -20.42
CA ARG A 221 13.18 15.16 -19.91
C ARG A 221 13.00 15.56 -18.46
N ALA A 222 11.79 15.93 -18.08
CA ALA A 222 11.46 16.24 -16.70
C ALA A 222 11.71 15.03 -15.79
N GLU A 223 11.32 13.83 -16.23
CA GLU A 223 11.60 12.58 -15.50
C GLU A 223 13.10 12.36 -15.33
N ARG A 224 13.87 12.54 -16.40
CA ARG A 224 15.33 12.42 -16.34
C ARG A 224 15.94 13.42 -15.36
N LEU A 225 15.52 14.68 -15.37
CA LEU A 225 16.00 15.70 -14.42
C LEU A 225 15.64 15.33 -12.98
N LYS A 226 14.44 14.82 -12.74
CA LYS A 226 14.00 14.32 -11.43
C LYS A 226 14.95 13.24 -10.92
N LEU A 227 15.28 12.25 -11.77
CA LEU A 227 16.12 11.11 -11.37
C LEU A 227 17.59 11.50 -11.18
N GLU A 228 18.14 12.39 -12.03
CA GLU A 228 19.57 12.73 -12.02
C GLU A 228 19.91 13.85 -11.01
N HIS A 229 19.00 14.78 -10.74
CA HIS A 229 19.29 16.01 -9.98
C HIS A 229 18.26 16.30 -8.86
N GLY A 230 17.25 15.45 -8.72
CA GLY A 230 16.18 15.64 -7.77
C GLY A 230 16.61 15.42 -6.32
N SER A 231 15.91 16.09 -5.42
CA SER A 231 15.96 15.87 -3.97
C SER A 231 14.64 16.33 -3.36
N ALA A 232 14.18 15.63 -2.32
CA ALA A 232 12.98 16.01 -1.60
C ALA A 232 13.17 17.26 -0.73
N VAL A 233 14.42 17.53 -0.29
CA VAL A 233 14.80 18.75 0.40
C VAL A 233 15.88 19.45 -0.45
N PRO A 234 15.76 20.77 -0.71
CA PRO A 234 16.77 21.51 -1.45
C PRO A 234 18.13 21.50 -0.74
N ASP A 235 19.20 21.15 -1.49
CA ASP A 235 20.56 21.15 -1.00
C ASP A 235 21.28 22.47 -1.37
N PRO A 236 21.59 23.34 -0.40
CA PRO A 236 22.27 24.62 -0.64
C PRO A 236 23.64 24.47 -1.32
N ARG A 237 24.32 23.32 -1.15
CA ARG A 237 25.68 23.08 -1.68
C ARG A 237 25.67 22.96 -3.20
N VAL A 238 24.61 22.46 -3.78
CA VAL A 238 24.44 22.25 -5.23
C VAL A 238 23.43 23.20 -5.87
N ALA A 239 22.79 24.06 -5.09
CA ALA A 239 21.69 24.92 -5.55
C ALA A 239 22.06 25.81 -6.75
N ARG A 240 23.33 26.30 -6.83
CA ARG A 240 23.83 27.14 -7.91
C ARG A 240 24.40 26.35 -9.10
N ARG A 241 24.50 25.02 -8.97
CA ARG A 241 24.97 24.17 -10.09
C ARG A 241 23.98 24.25 -11.23
N ALA A 242 24.49 24.58 -12.41
CA ALA A 242 23.71 24.65 -13.64
C ALA A 242 23.71 23.30 -14.37
N VAL A 243 22.56 22.94 -14.90
CA VAL A 243 22.37 21.80 -15.79
C VAL A 243 21.96 22.33 -17.15
N ASN A 244 22.72 21.96 -18.17
CA ASN A 244 22.42 22.31 -19.56
C ASN A 244 21.67 21.16 -20.21
N PHE A 245 20.64 21.46 -20.96
CA PHE A 245 19.92 20.48 -21.78
C PHE A 245 19.44 21.10 -23.08
N ALA A 246 19.48 20.31 -24.15
CA ALA A 246 18.98 20.74 -25.45
C ALA A 246 17.47 21.00 -25.40
N SER A 247 17.00 22.05 -26.02
CA SER A 247 15.56 22.36 -26.11
C SER A 247 14.82 21.30 -26.95
N ASP A 248 13.60 20.95 -26.55
CA ASP A 248 12.72 20.05 -27.34
C ASP A 248 12.27 20.66 -28.67
N VAL A 249 12.42 21.96 -28.84
CA VAL A 249 11.89 22.71 -29.97
C VAL A 249 13.01 23.25 -30.92
N GLY A 250 14.27 22.78 -30.73
CA GLY A 250 15.38 23.19 -31.59
C GLY A 250 15.82 24.66 -31.40
N LEU A 251 15.36 25.32 -30.35
CA LEU A 251 15.82 26.62 -29.89
C LEU A 251 16.88 26.41 -28.82
N ASP A 252 17.76 27.41 -28.64
CA ASP A 252 18.94 27.41 -27.80
C ASP A 252 18.91 26.49 -26.56
N ASP A 253 20.05 25.92 -26.20
CA ASP A 253 20.24 25.14 -24.98
C ASP A 253 19.72 25.89 -23.76
N LYS A 254 18.83 25.23 -23.01
CA LYS A 254 18.31 25.78 -21.75
C LYS A 254 19.25 25.43 -20.61
N GLN A 255 19.47 26.40 -19.74
CA GLN A 255 20.20 26.21 -18.49
C GLN A 255 19.25 26.37 -17.31
N VAL A 256 19.26 25.41 -16.40
CA VAL A 256 18.48 25.43 -15.18
C VAL A 256 19.38 25.14 -13.99
N SER A 257 19.14 25.81 -12.86
CA SER A 257 19.86 25.48 -11.64
C SER A 257 19.27 24.25 -10.95
N VAL A 258 20.14 23.42 -10.37
CA VAL A 258 19.71 22.26 -9.58
C VAL A 258 18.80 22.68 -8.43
N GLY A 259 19.08 23.84 -7.80
CA GLY A 259 18.21 24.38 -6.75
C GLY A 259 16.79 24.64 -7.22
N HIS A 260 16.58 25.09 -8.45
CA HIS A 260 15.23 25.30 -8.99
C HIS A 260 14.48 23.97 -9.23
N ILE A 261 15.19 22.93 -9.73
CA ILE A 261 14.66 21.57 -9.84
C ILE A 261 14.17 21.08 -8.47
N GLN A 262 15.07 21.16 -7.48
CA GLN A 262 14.78 20.68 -6.11
C GLN A 262 13.67 21.47 -5.42
N GLN A 263 13.55 22.79 -5.66
CA GLN A 263 12.46 23.61 -5.12
C GLN A 263 11.08 23.17 -5.67
N ILE A 264 10.97 22.91 -6.97
CA ILE A 264 9.71 22.41 -7.57
C ILE A 264 9.35 21.06 -6.96
N MET A 265 10.31 20.15 -6.88
CA MET A 265 10.10 18.82 -6.30
C MET A 265 9.69 18.89 -4.83
N HIS A 266 10.40 19.69 -4.04
CA HIS A 266 10.11 19.91 -2.64
C HIS A 266 8.67 20.40 -2.43
N ALA A 267 8.25 21.42 -3.19
CA ALA A 267 6.91 21.98 -3.06
C ALA A 267 5.81 20.92 -3.26
N ARG A 268 5.97 20.02 -4.24
CA ARG A 268 5.01 18.94 -4.49
C ARG A 268 5.03 17.86 -3.41
N LEU A 269 6.21 17.46 -2.96
CA LEU A 269 6.35 16.42 -1.95
C LEU A 269 5.90 16.91 -0.58
N ASP A 270 6.17 18.17 -0.26
CA ASP A 270 5.71 18.83 0.95
C ASP A 270 4.18 18.90 0.99
N GLU A 271 3.55 19.36 -0.10
CA GLU A 271 2.08 19.36 -0.25
C GLU A 271 1.48 17.95 -0.05
N LEU A 272 2.10 16.94 -0.66
CA LEU A 272 1.64 15.55 -0.54
C LEU A 272 1.68 15.08 0.93
N PHE A 273 2.76 15.33 1.63
CA PHE A 273 2.89 14.96 3.04
C PHE A 273 2.00 15.80 3.95
N GLN A 274 1.76 17.09 3.63
CA GLN A 274 0.79 17.91 4.34
C GLN A 274 -0.63 17.35 4.24
N LEU A 275 -1.04 16.84 3.07
CA LEU A 275 -2.34 16.19 2.90
C LEU A 275 -2.48 14.95 3.79
N ILE A 276 -1.44 14.11 3.86
CA ILE A 276 -1.43 12.94 4.74
C ILE A 276 -1.48 13.40 6.22
N ARG A 277 -0.65 14.35 6.61
CA ARG A 277 -0.63 14.89 7.98
C ARG A 277 -2.00 15.43 8.38
N ALA A 278 -2.63 16.22 7.53
CA ALA A 278 -3.94 16.81 7.79
C ALA A 278 -5.03 15.74 8.01
N ASP A 279 -5.02 14.67 7.22
CA ASP A 279 -5.94 13.55 7.40
C ASP A 279 -5.68 12.82 8.73
N LEU A 280 -4.42 12.55 9.06
CA LEU A 280 -4.04 11.90 10.33
C LEU A 280 -4.40 12.77 11.55
N ASP A 281 -4.20 14.08 11.48
CA ASP A 281 -4.56 15.03 12.54
C ASP A 281 -6.07 15.12 12.72
N GLN A 282 -6.84 15.14 11.62
CA GLN A 282 -8.31 15.13 11.66
C GLN A 282 -8.86 13.91 12.40
N HIS A 283 -8.17 12.76 12.29
CA HIS A 283 -8.54 11.52 12.99
C HIS A 283 -7.85 11.34 14.34
N GLY A 284 -7.01 12.29 14.78
CA GLY A 284 -6.25 12.24 16.03
C GLY A 284 -5.24 11.10 16.10
N LEU A 285 -4.76 10.63 14.95
CA LEU A 285 -3.92 9.44 14.84
C LEU A 285 -2.44 9.74 15.03
N LEU A 286 -1.94 10.88 14.53
CA LEU A 286 -0.51 11.20 14.54
C LEU A 286 0.08 11.15 15.95
N ARG A 287 -0.63 11.65 16.95
CA ARG A 287 -0.22 11.64 18.36
C ARG A 287 -0.20 10.26 19.03
N ARG A 288 -0.78 9.25 18.38
CA ARG A 288 -0.86 7.88 18.88
C ARG A 288 0.22 6.98 18.29
N ILE A 289 0.96 7.45 17.30
CA ILE A 289 2.07 6.74 16.68
C ILE A 289 3.31 7.03 17.51
N ASN A 290 3.83 6.01 18.21
CA ASN A 290 5.06 6.11 19.02
C ASN A 290 6.24 5.38 18.36
N GLY A 291 6.02 4.75 17.23
CA GLY A 291 7.05 4.08 16.42
C GLY A 291 7.55 4.96 15.30
N SER A 292 7.55 4.46 14.07
CA SER A 292 8.21 5.10 12.93
C SER A 292 7.29 5.29 11.74
N VAL A 293 7.69 6.18 10.83
CA VAL A 293 7.20 6.23 9.45
C VAL A 293 8.01 5.22 8.62
N LEU A 294 7.32 4.30 7.96
CA LEU A 294 7.90 3.36 7.00
C LEU A 294 7.62 3.88 5.59
N LEU A 295 8.66 4.29 4.86
CA LEU A 295 8.54 4.75 3.48
C LEU A 295 8.95 3.66 2.50
N THR A 296 8.10 3.41 1.51
CA THR A 296 8.36 2.47 0.41
C THR A 296 7.80 3.00 -0.91
N GLY A 297 7.80 2.15 -1.96
CA GLY A 297 7.49 2.58 -3.32
C GLY A 297 8.66 3.25 -4.02
N GLY A 298 8.56 3.46 -5.31
CA GLY A 298 9.64 4.06 -6.11
C GLY A 298 10.06 5.46 -5.64
N GLY A 299 9.13 6.23 -5.05
CA GLY A 299 9.41 7.54 -4.48
C GLY A 299 10.29 7.52 -3.23
N ALA A 300 10.39 6.39 -2.53
CA ALA A 300 11.30 6.23 -1.40
C ALA A 300 12.80 6.28 -1.79
N ARG A 301 13.10 6.15 -3.08
CA ARG A 301 14.47 6.33 -3.62
C ARG A 301 14.87 7.80 -3.79
N LEU A 302 13.95 8.75 -3.64
CA LEU A 302 14.27 10.16 -3.81
C LEU A 302 15.25 10.61 -2.70
N PRO A 303 16.37 11.27 -3.06
CA PRO A 303 17.29 11.77 -2.06
C PRO A 303 16.59 12.65 -1.04
N GLN A 304 16.93 12.47 0.24
CA GLN A 304 16.42 13.22 1.39
C GLN A 304 14.89 13.14 1.61
N ILE A 305 14.20 12.14 1.06
CA ILE A 305 12.77 11.94 1.31
C ILE A 305 12.49 11.59 2.78
N ASN A 306 13.39 10.84 3.41
CA ASN A 306 13.36 10.55 4.85
C ASN A 306 13.42 11.80 5.70
N LEU A 307 14.30 12.76 5.34
CA LEU A 307 14.42 14.03 6.05
C LEU A 307 13.14 14.86 5.94
N LEU A 308 12.55 14.94 4.74
CA LEU A 308 11.28 15.65 4.55
C LEU A 308 10.15 15.00 5.37
N ALA A 309 10.05 13.67 5.34
CA ALA A 309 9.06 12.94 6.11
C ALA A 309 9.27 13.11 7.63
N GLN A 310 10.50 13.06 8.11
CA GLN A 310 10.84 13.31 9.53
C GLN A 310 10.43 14.71 9.98
N GLN A 311 10.70 15.72 9.17
CA GLN A 311 10.28 17.11 9.45
C GLN A 311 8.76 17.27 9.46
N MET A 312 8.07 16.57 8.55
CA MET A 312 6.63 16.67 8.42
C MET A 312 5.87 15.96 9.54
N PHE A 313 6.24 14.74 9.87
CA PHE A 313 5.49 13.90 10.81
C PHE A 313 6.04 13.95 12.23
N GLU A 314 7.25 14.49 12.44
CA GLU A 314 7.96 14.55 13.73
C GLU A 314 8.18 13.16 14.35
N LEU A 315 8.38 12.15 13.47
CA LEU A 315 8.60 10.74 13.80
C LEU A 315 9.91 10.27 13.16
N ASP A 316 10.53 9.24 13.72
CA ASP A 316 11.63 8.56 13.07
C ASP A 316 11.17 7.94 11.75
N VAL A 317 12.03 7.99 10.73
CA VAL A 317 11.73 7.47 9.40
C VAL A 317 12.65 6.30 9.08
N CYS A 318 12.05 5.18 8.74
CA CYS A 318 12.74 3.99 8.26
C CYS A 318 12.52 3.84 6.75
N LEU A 319 13.61 3.67 6.03
CA LEU A 319 13.64 3.27 4.63
C LEU A 319 14.03 1.78 4.58
N PRO A 320 13.08 0.86 4.44
CA PRO A 320 13.36 -0.58 4.52
C PRO A 320 14.42 -1.07 3.53
N HIS A 321 14.57 -0.40 2.41
CA HIS A 321 15.57 -0.73 1.39
C HIS A 321 17.00 -0.30 1.75
N GLU A 322 17.18 0.54 2.77
CA GLU A 322 18.48 0.99 3.27
C GLU A 322 18.91 0.26 4.55
N THR A 323 18.08 -0.67 5.05
CA THR A 323 18.41 -1.44 6.26
C THR A 323 19.42 -2.54 5.98
N GLU A 324 20.18 -2.97 7.00
CA GLU A 324 21.14 -4.09 6.88
C GLU A 324 20.47 -5.41 6.50
N GLU A 325 19.16 -5.56 6.77
CA GLU A 325 18.37 -6.73 6.40
C GLU A 325 18.06 -6.76 4.89
N ALA A 326 18.18 -5.64 4.20
CA ALA A 326 18.09 -5.53 2.77
C ALA A 326 19.45 -5.88 2.16
N HIS A 327 19.79 -7.16 2.05
CA HIS A 327 21.06 -7.59 1.43
C HIS A 327 21.15 -7.15 -0.03
N GLU A 328 22.35 -6.78 -0.49
CA GLU A 328 22.62 -6.44 -1.89
C GLU A 328 22.07 -7.55 -2.83
N GLY A 329 21.24 -7.15 -3.81
CA GLY A 329 20.52 -8.06 -4.70
C GLY A 329 19.22 -8.63 -4.13
N GLY A 330 18.85 -8.33 -2.87
CA GLY A 330 17.56 -8.69 -2.29
C GLY A 330 16.44 -7.78 -2.78
N LEU A 331 15.21 -8.30 -2.81
CA LEU A 331 14.04 -7.52 -3.26
C LEU A 331 13.68 -6.36 -2.34
N LEU A 332 14.12 -6.39 -1.07
CA LEU A 332 13.97 -5.25 -0.16
C LEU A 332 14.76 -4.02 -0.62
N HIS A 333 15.85 -4.20 -1.41
CA HIS A 333 16.53 -3.09 -2.06
C HIS A 333 15.73 -2.41 -3.17
N GLN A 334 14.60 -3.01 -3.57
CA GLN A 334 13.71 -2.49 -4.59
C GLN A 334 12.39 -2.06 -3.93
N PRO A 335 12.32 -0.84 -3.35
CA PRO A 335 11.13 -0.40 -2.62
C PRO A 335 9.88 -0.38 -3.50
N GLU A 336 10.01 -0.22 -4.80
CA GLU A 336 8.94 -0.35 -5.79
C GLU A 336 8.33 -1.75 -5.87
N CYS A 337 9.04 -2.79 -5.45
CA CYS A 337 8.55 -4.18 -5.43
C CYS A 337 7.89 -4.58 -4.11
N THR A 338 7.84 -3.70 -3.10
CA THR A 338 7.36 -4.02 -1.75
C THR A 338 5.90 -4.50 -1.75
N ALA A 339 5.03 -3.88 -2.54
CA ALA A 339 3.64 -4.34 -2.68
C ALA A 339 3.55 -5.74 -3.30
N ALA A 340 4.35 -6.05 -4.33
CA ALA A 340 4.40 -7.38 -4.94
C ALA A 340 4.89 -8.45 -3.95
N MET A 341 5.93 -8.16 -3.17
CA MET A 341 6.39 -9.04 -2.10
C MET A 341 5.31 -9.26 -1.04
N GLY A 342 4.58 -8.19 -0.72
CA GLY A 342 3.45 -8.24 0.19
C GLY A 342 2.32 -9.14 -0.31
N LEU A 343 2.01 -9.11 -1.61
CA LEU A 343 1.04 -10.01 -2.24
C LEU A 343 1.44 -11.48 -2.12
N VAL A 344 2.72 -11.80 -2.32
CA VAL A 344 3.23 -13.17 -2.10
C VAL A 344 3.03 -13.60 -0.65
N LYS A 345 3.37 -12.74 0.33
CA LYS A 345 3.11 -13.03 1.76
C LYS A 345 1.62 -13.14 2.08
N PHE A 346 0.79 -12.29 1.48
CA PHE A 346 -0.67 -12.36 1.62
C PHE A 346 -1.21 -13.68 1.10
N GLY A 347 -0.86 -14.06 -0.14
CA GLY A 347 -1.27 -15.33 -0.73
C GLY A 347 -0.83 -16.54 0.09
N ALA A 348 0.43 -16.56 0.56
CA ALA A 348 0.93 -17.63 1.41
C ALA A 348 0.12 -17.78 2.73
N ARG A 349 -0.33 -16.66 3.33
CA ARG A 349 -1.20 -16.69 4.52
C ARG A 349 -2.59 -17.25 4.19
N GLN A 350 -3.18 -16.86 3.05
CA GLN A 350 -4.48 -17.36 2.60
C GLN A 350 -4.46 -18.86 2.34
N VAL A 351 -3.43 -19.37 1.66
CA VAL A 351 -3.25 -20.81 1.41
C VAL A 351 -3.16 -21.58 2.72
N ARG A 352 -2.36 -21.10 3.69
CA ARG A 352 -2.24 -21.73 5.01
C ARG A 352 -3.57 -21.73 5.77
N ALA A 353 -4.31 -20.62 5.76
CA ALA A 353 -5.61 -20.52 6.43
C ALA A 353 -6.62 -21.52 5.83
N ARG A 354 -6.72 -21.61 4.51
CA ARG A 354 -7.58 -22.58 3.81
C ARG A 354 -7.20 -24.04 4.15
N ALA A 355 -5.89 -24.33 4.24
CA ALA A 355 -5.39 -25.68 4.61
C ALA A 355 -5.76 -26.06 6.06
N HIS A 356 -5.71 -25.13 7.00
CA HIS A 356 -6.13 -25.36 8.41
C HIS A 356 -7.64 -25.61 8.53
N GLN A 357 -8.46 -24.83 7.80
CA GLN A 357 -9.91 -25.04 7.78
C GLN A 357 -10.30 -26.42 7.21
N ARG A 358 -9.63 -26.87 6.14
CA ARG A 358 -9.85 -28.22 5.56
C ARG A 358 -9.47 -29.34 6.53
N LYS A 359 -8.38 -29.20 7.29
CA LYS A 359 -7.97 -30.19 8.31
C LYS A 359 -8.94 -30.25 9.47
N GLY A 360 -9.50 -29.13 9.92
CA GLY A 360 -10.54 -29.09 10.95
C GLY A 360 -11.84 -29.79 10.50
N LEU A 361 -12.25 -29.65 9.25
CA LEU A 361 -13.41 -30.34 8.65
C LEU A 361 -13.18 -31.85 8.48
N LEU A 362 -11.98 -32.29 8.09
CA LEU A 362 -11.63 -33.70 7.95
C LEU A 362 -11.49 -34.40 9.30
N GLY A 363 -11.02 -33.73 10.32
CA GLY A 363 -10.95 -34.28 11.69
C GLY A 363 -12.34 -34.56 12.31
N TRP A 364 -13.40 -33.95 11.79
CA TRP A 364 -14.78 -34.20 12.20
C TRP A 364 -15.42 -35.41 11.50
N LEU A 365 -14.87 -35.81 10.36
CA LEU A 365 -15.36 -36.96 9.56
C LEU A 365 -14.65 -38.30 9.91
N THR A 366 -13.65 -38.26 10.77
CA THR A 366 -12.87 -39.45 11.19
C THR A 366 -12.99 -39.85 12.65
N ASN A 367 -13.97 -39.27 13.39
CA ASN A 367 -14.36 -39.72 14.76
C ASN A 367 -15.78 -40.27 14.78
#